data_8133fdcc4f9c3dba8a8ae244f61205c5
#
_entry.id   8133fdcc4f9c3dba8a8ae244f61205c5
#
_cell.length_a   1.000
_cell.length_b   1.000
_cell.length_c   1.000
_cell.angle_alpha   90.00
_cell.angle_beta   90.00
_cell.angle_gamma   90.00
#
_symmetry.space_group_name_H-M   'P 1'
#
loop_
_entity.id
_entity.type
_entity.pdbx_description
1 polymer ?
#
loop_
_entity_poly.entity_id
_entity_poly.type
_entity_poly.pdbx_seq_one_letter_code
_entity_poly.pdbx_strand_id
1 'polypeptide(L)'
;MNNIIDKFLDIFGTSTTTNFQLIRWAKVLKIKPFYYAMTDEIIKLPGKSNDFYSIINYNNSNQPGSHHVAFISKNDKRYYFDSFGFEPQQEIIKRYSPLRTSNYQVQEYNTELCGQLSLLVIYLISKGFNFEDIILTLKNRLELEQKNE
;
A
#
# COMPACT_ATOMS: atom_id res chain seq x y z
N MET A 1 4.50 17.29 0.62
CA MET A 1 4.22 15.86 0.87
C MET A 1 4.50 15.45 2.31
N ASN A 2 5.63 15.82 2.88
CA ASN A 2 6.00 15.42 4.26
C ASN A 2 4.97 15.84 5.31
N ASN A 3 4.37 17.03 5.19
CA ASN A 3 3.32 17.47 6.12
C ASN A 3 2.08 16.57 6.08
N ILE A 4 1.72 16.11 4.90
CA ILE A 4 0.58 15.18 4.73
C ILE A 4 0.91 13.83 5.38
N ILE A 5 2.12 13.34 5.18
CA ILE A 5 2.57 12.08 5.77
C ILE A 5 2.54 12.15 7.30
N ASP A 6 3.09 13.24 7.87
CA ASP A 6 3.11 13.44 9.32
C ASP A 6 1.69 13.45 9.91
N LYS A 7 0.77 14.21 9.32
CA LYS A 7 -0.63 14.25 9.75
C LYS A 7 -1.31 12.90 9.61
N PHE A 8 -1.06 12.20 8.52
CA PHE A 8 -1.64 10.87 8.28
C PHE A 8 -1.24 9.90 9.38
N LEU A 9 0.06 9.82 9.67
CA LEU A 9 0.57 8.92 10.70
C LEU A 9 0.12 9.32 12.11
N ASP A 10 -0.03 10.61 12.37
CA ASP A 10 -0.59 11.09 13.65
C ASP A 10 -2.05 10.64 13.84
N ILE A 11 -2.84 10.67 12.77
CA ILE A 11 -4.26 10.29 12.83
C ILE A 11 -4.44 8.78 12.91
N PHE A 12 -3.73 8.02 12.08
CA PHE A 12 -3.94 6.58 11.93
C PHE A 12 -2.98 5.72 12.75
N GLY A 13 -1.92 6.34 13.29
CA GLY A 13 -0.98 5.66 14.17
C GLY A 13 0.00 4.74 13.44
N THR A 14 0.77 3.99 14.23
CA THR A 14 1.82 3.09 13.74
C THR A 14 1.69 1.67 14.30
N SER A 15 0.59 1.37 14.97
CA SER A 15 0.33 0.03 15.50
C SER A 15 -0.24 -0.90 14.43
N THR A 16 -0.23 -2.19 14.69
CA THR A 16 -0.85 -3.20 13.82
C THR A 16 -2.29 -2.81 13.48
N THR A 17 -2.65 -2.95 12.21
CA THR A 17 -4.00 -2.66 11.72
C THR A 17 -4.75 -3.92 11.35
N THR A 18 -6.07 -3.88 11.51
CA THR A 18 -6.97 -4.93 11.03
C THR A 18 -7.50 -4.57 9.64
N ASN A 19 -8.03 -5.59 8.94
CA ASN A 19 -8.72 -5.36 7.66
C ASN A 19 -9.90 -4.40 7.84
N PHE A 20 -10.65 -4.51 8.94
CA PHE A 20 -11.80 -3.64 9.22
C PHE A 20 -11.38 -2.18 9.38
N GLN A 21 -10.28 -1.93 10.08
CA GLN A 21 -9.74 -0.57 10.24
C GLN A 21 -9.33 0.02 8.88
N LEU A 22 -8.60 -0.74 8.06
CA LEU A 22 -8.14 -0.27 6.75
C LEU A 22 -9.32 0.04 5.82
N ILE A 23 -10.32 -0.83 5.78
CA ILE A 23 -11.53 -0.60 4.97
C ILE A 23 -12.26 0.66 5.44
N ARG A 24 -12.42 0.83 6.76
CA ARG A 24 -13.08 1.99 7.36
C ARG A 24 -12.33 3.28 7.04
N TRP A 25 -11.00 3.28 7.19
CA TRP A 25 -10.17 4.46 6.93
C TRP A 25 -10.17 4.84 5.45
N ALA A 26 -10.16 3.87 4.55
CA ALA A 26 -10.29 4.14 3.12
C ALA A 26 -11.61 4.87 2.82
N LYS A 27 -12.69 4.45 3.47
CA LYS A 27 -14.01 5.08 3.33
C LYS A 27 -14.00 6.51 3.86
N VAL A 28 -13.42 6.73 5.04
CA VAL A 28 -13.28 8.07 5.64
C VAL A 28 -12.48 9.00 4.72
N LEU A 29 -11.42 8.47 4.11
CA LEU A 29 -10.56 9.21 3.18
C LEU A 29 -11.19 9.38 1.79
N LYS A 30 -12.38 8.83 1.57
CA LYS A 30 -13.10 8.87 0.29
C LYS A 30 -12.33 8.26 -0.88
N ILE A 31 -11.57 7.22 -0.58
CA ILE A 31 -10.85 6.43 -1.59
C ILE A 31 -11.84 5.43 -2.19
N LYS A 32 -12.12 5.56 -3.48
CA LYS A 32 -13.07 4.67 -4.18
C LYS A 32 -12.79 4.62 -5.67
N PRO A 33 -13.04 3.45 -6.32
CA PRO A 33 -13.40 2.18 -5.70
C PRO A 33 -12.24 1.58 -4.92
N PHE A 34 -12.51 1.04 -3.74
CA PHE A 34 -11.52 0.44 -2.86
C PHE A 34 -11.87 -1.02 -2.56
N TYR A 35 -10.88 -1.90 -2.62
CA TYR A 35 -11.02 -3.32 -2.35
C TYR A 35 -9.98 -3.77 -1.34
N TYR A 36 -10.37 -4.68 -0.47
CA TYR A 36 -9.45 -5.40 0.40
C TYR A 36 -9.49 -6.87 0.02
N ALA A 37 -8.33 -7.49 -0.19
CA ALA A 37 -8.25 -8.88 -0.61
C ALA A 37 -7.14 -9.62 0.13
N MET A 38 -7.36 -10.89 0.44
CA MET A 38 -6.31 -11.83 0.81
C MET A 38 -5.65 -12.35 -0.47
N THR A 39 -4.48 -12.97 -0.36
CA THR A 39 -3.74 -13.47 -1.52
C THR A 39 -4.58 -14.38 -2.41
N ASP A 40 -5.37 -15.28 -1.82
CA ASP A 40 -6.24 -16.19 -2.59
C ASP A 40 -7.50 -15.53 -3.16
N GLU A 41 -7.74 -14.26 -2.84
CA GLU A 41 -8.87 -13.48 -3.32
C GLU A 41 -8.51 -12.48 -4.42
N ILE A 42 -7.25 -12.41 -4.82
CA ILE A 42 -6.78 -11.48 -5.87
C ILE A 42 -7.60 -11.66 -7.16
N ILE A 43 -7.99 -12.88 -7.47
CA ILE A 43 -8.81 -13.19 -8.65
C ILE A 43 -10.16 -12.46 -8.65
N LYS A 44 -10.65 -12.01 -7.51
CA LYS A 44 -11.90 -11.27 -7.38
C LYS A 44 -11.76 -9.77 -7.63
N LEU A 45 -10.53 -9.27 -7.75
CA LEU A 45 -10.29 -7.85 -8.03
C LEU A 45 -10.71 -7.52 -9.48
N PRO A 46 -11.04 -6.24 -9.75
CA PRO A 46 -11.42 -5.82 -11.10
C PRO A 46 -10.35 -6.14 -12.14
N GLY A 47 -10.77 -6.26 -13.38
CA GLY A 47 -9.86 -6.50 -14.50
C GLY A 47 -8.90 -5.34 -14.73
N LYS A 48 -7.86 -5.64 -15.50
CA LYS A 48 -6.71 -4.79 -15.79
C LYS A 48 -7.08 -3.41 -16.36
N SER A 49 -8.20 -3.32 -17.09
CA SER A 49 -8.63 -2.07 -17.73
C SER A 49 -9.40 -1.13 -16.79
N ASN A 50 -9.66 -1.54 -15.56
CA ASN A 50 -10.45 -0.75 -14.61
C ASN A 50 -9.54 0.06 -13.69
N ASP A 51 -10.01 1.24 -13.26
CA ASP A 51 -9.36 2.02 -12.23
C ASP A 51 -9.88 1.58 -10.86
N PHE A 52 -8.96 1.25 -9.94
CA PHE A 52 -9.31 0.91 -8.57
C PHE A 52 -8.10 0.99 -7.66
N TYR A 53 -8.37 1.04 -6.36
CA TYR A 53 -7.38 1.01 -5.29
C TYR A 53 -7.60 -0.25 -4.46
N SER A 54 -6.53 -0.90 -4.03
CA SER A 54 -6.67 -2.08 -3.18
C SER A 54 -5.54 -2.22 -2.18
N ILE A 55 -5.86 -2.84 -1.05
CA ILE A 55 -4.88 -3.36 -0.10
C ILE A 55 -5.00 -4.87 -0.12
N ILE A 56 -3.87 -5.55 -0.25
CA ILE A 56 -3.81 -6.99 -0.32
C ILE A 56 -3.02 -7.49 0.88
N ASN A 57 -3.56 -8.51 1.57
CA ASN A 57 -2.85 -9.21 2.61
C ASN A 57 -2.09 -10.38 1.99
N TYR A 58 -0.83 -10.56 2.38
CA TYR A 58 0.02 -11.65 1.87
C TYR A 58 -0.51 -13.04 2.22
N ASN A 59 -1.27 -13.17 3.32
CA ASN A 59 -1.82 -14.44 3.72
C ASN A 59 -3.07 -14.79 2.92
N ASN A 60 -3.38 -16.08 2.88
CA ASN A 60 -4.65 -16.58 2.33
C ASN A 60 -5.79 -16.31 3.33
N SER A 61 -7.03 -16.36 2.85
CA SER A 61 -8.22 -16.08 3.65
C SER A 61 -8.41 -17.03 4.85
N ASN A 62 -7.77 -18.21 4.82
CA ASN A 62 -7.82 -19.18 5.91
C ASN A 62 -6.66 -19.07 6.90
N GLN A 63 -5.86 -18.01 6.81
CA GLN A 63 -4.70 -17.76 7.67
C GLN A 63 -4.82 -16.42 8.39
N PRO A 64 -4.15 -16.22 9.55
CA PRO A 64 -4.08 -14.90 10.18
C PRO A 64 -3.38 -13.90 9.26
N GLY A 65 -3.92 -12.69 9.14
CA GLY A 65 -3.30 -11.64 8.36
C GLY A 65 -1.97 -11.19 8.98
N SER A 66 -0.95 -10.97 8.17
CA SER A 66 0.39 -10.62 8.67
C SER A 66 1.02 -9.40 7.99
N HIS A 67 0.86 -9.23 6.69
CA HIS A 67 1.53 -8.17 5.94
C HIS A 67 0.61 -7.62 4.86
N HIS A 68 0.56 -6.29 4.78
CA HIS A 68 -0.28 -5.57 3.82
C HIS A 68 0.58 -4.90 2.76
N VAL A 69 0.09 -4.90 1.53
CA VAL A 69 0.66 -4.18 0.40
C VAL A 69 -0.43 -3.40 -0.31
N ALA A 70 -0.04 -2.35 -1.05
CA ALA A 70 -0.99 -1.59 -1.87
C ALA A 70 -0.86 -2.00 -3.33
N PHE A 71 -2.00 -2.16 -3.99
CA PHE A 71 -2.04 -2.40 -5.42
C PHE A 71 -3.07 -1.46 -6.05
N ILE A 72 -2.61 -0.67 -7.03
CA ILE A 72 -3.39 0.42 -7.62
C ILE A 72 -3.38 0.29 -9.13
N SER A 73 -4.57 0.33 -9.73
CA SER A 73 -4.74 0.43 -11.17
C SER A 73 -5.37 1.79 -11.48
N LYS A 74 -4.67 2.64 -12.22
CA LYS A 74 -5.13 3.99 -12.50
C LYS A 74 -4.54 4.51 -13.80
N ASN A 75 -5.40 5.05 -14.68
CA ASN A 75 -4.99 5.67 -15.93
C ASN A 75 -4.09 4.75 -16.78
N ASP A 76 -4.50 3.49 -16.89
CA ASP A 76 -3.79 2.45 -17.66
C ASP A 76 -2.38 2.13 -17.15
N LYS A 77 -2.13 2.41 -15.87
CA LYS A 77 -0.89 2.08 -15.16
C LYS A 77 -1.22 1.31 -13.91
N ARG A 78 -0.34 0.39 -13.51
CA ARG A 78 -0.52 -0.42 -12.31
C ARG A 78 0.70 -0.30 -11.43
N TYR A 79 0.44 -0.01 -10.15
CA TYR A 79 1.45 0.23 -9.14
C TYR A 79 1.33 -0.78 -8.02
N TYR A 80 2.46 -1.34 -7.62
CA TYR A 80 2.54 -2.27 -6.50
C TYR A 80 3.50 -1.70 -5.47
N PHE A 81 3.02 -1.51 -4.25
CA PHE A 81 3.80 -0.99 -3.14
C PHE A 81 3.87 -2.00 -2.02
N ASP A 82 5.08 -2.45 -1.70
CA ASP A 82 5.38 -3.22 -0.50
C ASP A 82 6.39 -2.41 0.32
N SER A 83 6.01 -2.05 1.54
CA SER A 83 6.86 -1.24 2.42
C SER A 83 8.18 -1.93 2.78
N PHE A 84 8.25 -3.26 2.69
CA PHE A 84 9.49 -4.01 2.88
C PHE A 84 10.30 -4.17 1.57
N GLY A 85 9.74 -3.78 0.44
CA GLY A 85 10.42 -3.85 -0.85
C GLY A 85 10.43 -5.25 -1.48
N PHE A 86 9.57 -6.16 -1.03
CA PHE A 86 9.50 -7.52 -1.58
C PHE A 86 8.81 -7.55 -2.94
N GLU A 87 9.06 -8.61 -3.70
CA GLU A 87 8.46 -8.83 -5.01
C GLU A 87 6.94 -9.00 -4.92
N PRO A 88 6.19 -8.59 -5.97
CA PRO A 88 4.76 -8.85 -6.04
C PRO A 88 4.43 -10.34 -6.04
N GLN A 89 3.24 -10.68 -5.52
CA GLN A 89 2.71 -12.03 -5.64
C GLN A 89 2.55 -12.43 -7.10
N GLN A 90 2.77 -13.70 -7.40
CA GLN A 90 2.71 -14.23 -8.77
C GLN A 90 1.36 -13.96 -9.45
N GLU A 91 0.26 -14.03 -8.70
CA GLU A 91 -1.08 -13.78 -9.25
C GLU A 91 -1.23 -12.33 -9.73
N ILE A 92 -0.63 -11.37 -9.01
CA ILE A 92 -0.60 -9.96 -9.44
C ILE A 92 0.21 -9.82 -10.73
N ILE A 93 1.39 -10.43 -10.78
CA ILE A 93 2.26 -10.37 -11.96
C ILE A 93 1.53 -10.94 -13.19
N LYS A 94 0.90 -12.10 -13.05
CA LYS A 94 0.19 -12.76 -14.15
C LYS A 94 -0.96 -11.93 -14.69
N ARG A 95 -1.75 -11.33 -13.80
CA ARG A 95 -3.01 -10.68 -14.21
C ARG A 95 -2.84 -9.23 -14.64
N TYR A 96 -1.83 -8.55 -14.12
CA TYR A 96 -1.78 -7.09 -14.21
C TYR A 96 -0.51 -6.51 -14.82
N SER A 97 0.48 -7.32 -15.16
CA SER A 97 1.70 -6.81 -15.78
C SER A 97 1.41 -6.02 -17.07
N PRO A 98 2.18 -4.98 -17.35
CA PRO A 98 3.38 -4.54 -16.63
C PRO A 98 3.06 -3.76 -15.35
N LEU A 99 3.92 -3.91 -14.33
CA LEU A 99 3.76 -3.26 -13.04
C LEU A 99 4.89 -2.26 -12.80
N ARG A 100 4.56 -1.21 -12.04
CA ARG A 100 5.55 -0.32 -11.42
C ARG A 100 5.63 -0.70 -9.95
N THR A 101 6.80 -1.06 -9.47
CA THR A 101 6.99 -1.54 -8.11
C THR A 101 7.86 -0.57 -7.32
N SER A 102 7.74 -0.63 -5.99
CA SER A 102 8.50 0.26 -5.12
C SER A 102 9.99 -0.06 -5.06
N ASN A 103 10.38 -1.32 -5.13
CA ASN A 103 11.78 -1.80 -5.12
C ASN A 103 12.65 -1.36 -3.93
N TYR A 104 12.11 -0.59 -2.99
CA TYR A 104 12.86 -0.08 -1.84
C TYR A 104 12.17 -0.45 -0.54
N GLN A 105 12.97 -0.80 0.46
CA GLN A 105 12.48 -0.89 1.83
C GLN A 105 12.26 0.54 2.36
N VAL A 106 11.04 0.82 2.81
CA VAL A 106 10.68 2.12 3.40
C VAL A 106 10.13 1.98 4.81
N GLN A 107 10.15 0.77 5.36
CA GLN A 107 9.73 0.42 6.70
C GLN A 107 10.77 -0.50 7.33
N GLU A 108 11.09 -0.26 8.61
CA GLU A 108 11.91 -1.21 9.38
C GLU A 108 11.20 -2.56 9.51
N TYR A 109 11.95 -3.67 9.35
CA TYR A 109 11.36 -5.03 9.36
C TYR A 109 10.68 -5.40 10.67
N ASN A 110 11.07 -4.78 11.77
CA ASN A 110 10.51 -5.05 13.10
C ASN A 110 9.34 -4.13 13.48
N THR A 111 8.82 -3.34 12.54
CA THR A 111 7.68 -2.45 12.77
C THR A 111 6.41 -3.02 12.16
N GLU A 112 5.27 -2.47 12.56
CA GLU A 112 3.94 -3.02 12.23
C GLU A 112 3.06 -2.03 11.45
N LEU A 113 3.67 -1.08 10.74
CA LEU A 113 2.90 -0.03 10.06
C LEU A 113 2.69 -0.25 8.55
N CYS A 114 2.80 -1.48 8.08
CA CYS A 114 2.61 -1.78 6.65
C CYS A 114 1.20 -1.41 6.15
N GLY A 115 0.19 -1.59 6.98
CA GLY A 115 -1.18 -1.22 6.63
C GLY A 115 -1.34 0.28 6.45
N GLN A 116 -0.84 1.08 7.40
CA GLN A 116 -0.88 2.54 7.31
C GLN A 116 -0.09 3.04 6.12
N LEU A 117 1.11 2.52 5.87
CA LEU A 117 1.92 2.94 4.72
C LEU A 117 1.25 2.59 3.39
N SER A 118 0.63 1.42 3.30
CA SER A 118 -0.13 1.02 2.11
C SER A 118 -1.28 1.98 1.85
N LEU A 119 -2.05 2.30 2.88
CA LEU A 119 -3.16 3.24 2.75
C LEU A 119 -2.67 4.66 2.44
N LEU A 120 -1.55 5.08 3.02
CA LEU A 120 -0.94 6.38 2.76
C LEU A 120 -0.54 6.53 1.29
N VAL A 121 0.12 5.53 0.71
CA VAL A 121 0.49 5.55 -0.70
C VAL A 121 -0.75 5.68 -1.59
N ILE A 122 -1.79 4.91 -1.29
CA ILE A 122 -3.07 4.99 -2.00
C ILE A 122 -3.66 6.41 -1.90
N TYR A 123 -3.68 6.97 -0.69
CA TYR A 123 -4.22 8.31 -0.46
C TYR A 123 -3.45 9.37 -1.25
N LEU A 124 -2.11 9.32 -1.22
CA LEU A 124 -1.28 10.28 -1.95
C LEU A 124 -1.49 10.17 -3.47
N ILE A 125 -1.58 8.97 -4.01
CA ILE A 125 -1.88 8.78 -5.43
C ILE A 125 -3.27 9.32 -5.76
N SER A 126 -4.25 9.10 -4.90
CA SER A 126 -5.61 9.62 -5.10
C SER A 126 -5.65 11.15 -5.12
N LYS A 127 -4.70 11.80 -4.49
CA LYS A 127 -4.54 13.26 -4.45
C LYS A 127 -3.67 13.81 -5.58
N GLY A 128 -3.16 12.95 -6.47
CA GLY A 128 -2.40 13.35 -7.64
C GLY A 128 -0.90 13.34 -7.48
N PHE A 129 -0.36 12.87 -6.36
CA PHE A 129 1.07 12.73 -6.20
C PHE A 129 1.60 11.58 -7.04
N ASN A 130 2.81 11.73 -7.56
CA ASN A 130 3.47 10.75 -8.40
C ASN A 130 4.03 9.59 -7.56
N PHE A 131 3.88 8.37 -8.05
CA PHE A 131 4.29 7.16 -7.31
C PHE A 131 5.79 7.18 -6.97
N GLU A 132 6.64 7.49 -7.93
CA GLU A 132 8.09 7.52 -7.73
C GLU A 132 8.50 8.56 -6.69
N ASP A 133 7.86 9.73 -6.70
CA ASP A 133 8.10 10.79 -5.70
C ASP A 133 7.66 10.35 -4.30
N ILE A 134 6.56 9.64 -4.20
CA ILE A 134 6.07 9.09 -2.93
C ILE A 134 7.10 8.12 -2.36
N ILE A 135 7.55 7.17 -3.17
CA ILE A 135 8.50 6.14 -2.72
C ILE A 135 9.83 6.79 -2.30
N LEU A 136 10.33 7.73 -3.07
CA LEU A 136 11.56 8.43 -2.74
C LEU A 136 11.44 9.20 -1.43
N THR A 137 10.31 9.87 -1.21
CA THR A 137 10.06 10.59 0.04
C THR A 137 10.05 9.65 1.23
N LEU A 138 9.36 8.52 1.14
CA LEU A 138 9.31 7.52 2.21
C LEU A 138 10.70 6.92 2.47
N LYS A 139 11.46 6.63 1.42
CA LYS A 139 12.83 6.14 1.54
C LYS A 139 13.72 7.13 2.28
N ASN A 140 13.66 8.40 1.91
CA ASN A 140 14.45 9.46 2.54
C ASN A 140 14.08 9.64 4.01
N ARG A 141 12.79 9.53 4.36
CA ARG A 141 12.34 9.59 5.75
C ARG A 141 12.92 8.45 6.59
N LEU A 142 12.92 7.24 6.07
CA LEU A 142 13.50 6.08 6.76
C LEU A 142 15.01 6.26 6.96
N GLU A 143 15.73 6.73 5.95
CA GLU A 143 17.17 6.98 6.05
C GLU A 143 17.50 8.03 7.12
N LEU A 144 16.69 9.08 7.22
CA LEU A 144 16.87 10.11 8.26
C LEU A 144 16.62 9.54 9.66
N GLU A 145 15.60 8.70 9.83
CA GLU A 145 15.32 8.03 11.11
C GLU A 145 16.50 7.15 11.51
N GLN A 146 17.06 6.38 10.57
CA GLN A 146 18.21 5.51 10.83
C GLN A 146 19.46 6.29 11.23
N LYS A 147 19.69 7.47 10.66
CA LYS A 147 20.83 8.32 11.00
C LYS A 147 20.72 8.92 12.39
N ASN A 148 19.51 9.08 12.91
CA ASN A 148 19.25 9.69 14.22
C ASN A 148 19.22 8.66 15.36
N GLU A 149 19.42 7.40 15.06
CA GLU A 149 19.54 6.33 16.05
C GLU A 149 21.01 6.24 16.64
#